data_707a59088674aef31cee2a0c9995853c
#
_entry.id   707a59088674aef31cee2a0c9995853c
#
_cell.length_a   1.000
_cell.length_b   1.000
_cell.length_c   1.000
_cell.angle_alpha   90.00
_cell.angle_beta   90.00
_cell.angle_gamma   90.00
#
_symmetry.space_group_name_H-M   'P 1'
#
loop_
_entity.id
_entity.type
_entity.pdbx_description
1 polymer ?
#
loop_
_entity_poly.entity_id
_entity_poly.type
_entity_poly.pdbx_seq_one_letter_code
_entity_poly.pdbx_strand_id
1 'polypeptide(L)'
;APTLFQVNGPVGLANWKDYCYDLTGTKILGDLTSDSYALKDGDATLGVGYVIESYGLITNKTLLEKAGYTTDDIKSFADLKKVAEDITARKDELGFSAFSSAGMDGSSDWRYKTHLANLPIYFEYQEDGIDNTDAIKGTYLDNYKDIFDLYINNSTCDPAELAGKTGDDSRNEFLNEEAVFFQNGSWEYNNLVGDGKPFTDDDLTMIPIYVGAGDEANQGLCTGTENYWCVNKEASEDDINA
;
A
#
# COMPACT_ATOMS: atom_id res chain seq x y z
N ALA A 1 28.30 9.03 -9.48
CA ALA A 1 27.17 8.17 -9.08
C ALA A 1 27.18 8.06 -7.54
N PRO A 2 26.04 7.92 -6.87
CA PRO A 2 26.01 7.74 -5.43
C PRO A 2 26.60 6.37 -5.03
N THR A 3 27.17 6.27 -3.83
CA THR A 3 27.66 5.01 -3.28
C THR A 3 26.50 4.05 -2.96
N LEU A 4 25.45 4.59 -2.34
CA LEU A 4 24.19 3.88 -2.09
C LEU A 4 23.09 4.47 -2.96
N PHE A 5 22.22 3.59 -3.47
CA PHE A 5 21.02 4.00 -4.20
C PHE A 5 19.87 3.03 -3.92
N GLN A 6 18.66 3.56 -4.01
CA GLN A 6 17.46 2.78 -3.79
C GLN A 6 17.02 2.05 -5.06
N VAL A 7 16.61 0.81 -4.89
CA VAL A 7 15.96 -0.01 -5.93
C VAL A 7 14.62 -0.53 -5.39
N ASN A 8 13.58 -0.41 -6.20
CA ASN A 8 12.24 -0.87 -5.86
C ASN A 8 12.02 -2.29 -6.38
N GLY A 9 12.23 -3.26 -5.51
CA GLY A 9 11.92 -4.67 -5.76
C GLY A 9 12.60 -5.32 -6.96
N PRO A 10 12.20 -6.55 -7.28
CA PRO A 10 12.78 -7.31 -8.41
C PRO A 10 12.60 -6.64 -9.78
N VAL A 11 11.46 -5.97 -9.99
CA VAL A 11 11.19 -5.26 -11.26
C VAL A 11 12.14 -4.07 -11.43
N GLY A 12 12.35 -3.31 -10.35
CA GLY A 12 13.36 -2.24 -10.35
C GLY A 12 14.76 -2.77 -10.56
N LEU A 13 15.08 -3.92 -9.94
CA LEU A 13 16.40 -4.54 -10.08
C LEU A 13 16.75 -4.88 -11.55
N ALA A 14 15.79 -5.29 -12.36
CA ALA A 14 16.01 -5.58 -13.76
C ALA A 14 16.68 -4.42 -14.53
N ASN A 15 16.43 -3.18 -14.11
CA ASN A 15 17.03 -1.99 -14.71
C ASN A 15 18.37 -1.57 -14.08
N TRP A 16 18.63 -2.00 -12.84
CA TRP A 16 19.73 -1.48 -12.03
C TRP A 16 20.81 -2.51 -11.69
N LYS A 17 20.57 -3.80 -11.89
CA LYS A 17 21.47 -4.88 -11.47
C LYS A 17 22.91 -4.73 -11.98
N ASP A 18 23.09 -4.20 -13.20
CA ASP A 18 24.41 -4.01 -13.78
C ASP A 18 25.26 -2.95 -13.06
N TYR A 19 24.65 -2.16 -12.19
CA TYR A 19 25.32 -1.14 -11.37
C TYR A 19 25.53 -1.58 -9.93
N CYS A 20 24.91 -2.69 -9.51
CA CYS A 20 24.96 -3.18 -8.14
C CYS A 20 26.25 -3.96 -7.86
N TYR A 21 26.81 -3.73 -6.67
CA TYR A 21 27.84 -4.58 -6.08
C TYR A 21 27.20 -5.85 -5.53
N ASP A 22 27.85 -6.99 -5.69
CA ASP A 22 27.41 -8.27 -5.11
C ASP A 22 27.74 -8.32 -3.62
N LEU A 23 26.74 -8.27 -2.79
CA LEU A 23 26.85 -8.29 -1.33
C LEU A 23 27.02 -9.71 -0.77
N THR A 24 27.04 -10.75 -1.62
CA THR A 24 27.15 -12.15 -1.17
C THR A 24 28.39 -12.35 -0.30
N GLY A 25 28.18 -12.91 0.90
CA GLY A 25 29.25 -13.15 1.88
C GLY A 25 29.66 -11.93 2.71
N THR A 26 29.02 -10.78 2.51
CA THR A 26 29.25 -9.60 3.37
C THR A 26 28.62 -9.77 4.74
N LYS A 27 29.11 -9.00 5.73
CA LYS A 27 28.62 -9.06 7.12
C LYS A 27 27.13 -8.69 7.20
N ILE A 28 26.69 -7.69 6.44
CA ILE A 28 25.30 -7.21 6.50
C ILE A 28 24.29 -8.31 6.16
N LEU A 29 24.62 -9.25 5.28
CA LEU A 29 23.72 -10.37 4.97
C LEU A 29 23.62 -11.34 6.13
N GLY A 30 24.68 -11.47 6.95
CA GLY A 30 24.66 -12.30 8.17
C GLY A 30 23.79 -11.71 9.28
N ASP A 31 23.52 -10.42 9.24
CA ASP A 31 22.69 -9.70 10.21
C ASP A 31 21.19 -9.64 9.81
N LEU A 32 20.85 -10.10 8.60
CA LEU A 32 19.44 -10.18 8.16
C LEU A 32 18.67 -11.23 8.96
N THR A 33 17.48 -10.86 9.41
CA THR A 33 16.58 -11.73 10.17
C THR A 33 15.74 -12.65 9.28
N SER A 34 15.70 -12.38 7.97
CA SER A 34 15.02 -13.18 6.97
C SER A 34 15.63 -12.98 5.58
N ASP A 35 15.68 -14.05 4.81
CA ASP A 35 16.10 -14.03 3.40
C ASP A 35 15.17 -13.19 2.50
N SER A 36 13.95 -12.93 2.95
CA SER A 36 12.99 -12.08 2.23
C SER A 36 13.44 -10.61 2.14
N TYR A 37 14.41 -10.20 2.95
CA TYR A 37 15.00 -8.85 2.90
C TYR A 37 16.22 -8.77 1.98
N ALA A 38 16.60 -9.85 1.33
CA ALA A 38 17.68 -9.90 0.35
C ALA A 38 17.12 -9.80 -1.08
N LEU A 39 17.53 -8.78 -1.82
CA LEU A 39 17.17 -8.62 -3.24
C LEU A 39 18.17 -9.41 -4.10
N LYS A 40 17.70 -10.47 -4.72
CA LYS A 40 18.56 -11.45 -5.42
C LYS A 40 18.41 -11.39 -6.95
N ASP A 41 19.52 -11.69 -7.65
CA ASP A 41 19.55 -12.04 -9.07
C ASP A 41 20.36 -13.34 -9.22
N GLY A 42 19.69 -14.47 -9.35
CA GLY A 42 20.31 -15.79 -9.25
C GLY A 42 20.94 -16.02 -7.87
N ASP A 43 22.23 -16.36 -7.87
CA ASP A 43 23.00 -16.61 -6.62
C ASP A 43 23.52 -15.32 -5.97
N ALA A 44 23.54 -14.21 -6.69
CA ALA A 44 24.02 -12.94 -6.20
C ALA A 44 22.95 -12.21 -5.36
N THR A 45 23.38 -11.55 -4.28
CA THR A 45 22.55 -10.62 -3.49
C THR A 45 22.97 -9.20 -3.81
N LEU A 46 22.10 -8.44 -4.44
CA LEU A 46 22.41 -7.13 -5.00
C LEU A 46 21.82 -5.96 -4.18
N GLY A 47 20.97 -6.26 -3.20
CA GLY A 47 20.42 -5.23 -2.33
C GLY A 47 19.87 -5.80 -1.03
N VAL A 48 19.69 -4.90 -0.05
CA VAL A 48 19.18 -5.21 1.28
C VAL A 48 17.97 -4.34 1.56
N GLY A 49 16.86 -4.97 1.95
CA GLY A 49 15.65 -4.29 2.38
C GLY A 49 15.91 -3.49 3.65
N TYR A 50 15.59 -2.20 3.64
CA TYR A 50 15.85 -1.32 4.78
C TYR A 50 14.61 -0.90 5.54
N VAL A 51 13.43 -1.22 5.01
CA VAL A 51 12.14 -0.90 5.63
C VAL A 51 11.12 -2.00 5.34
N ILE A 52 10.28 -2.30 6.34
CA ILE A 52 9.07 -3.09 6.19
C ILE A 52 7.91 -2.12 6.24
N GLU A 53 7.07 -2.14 5.22
CA GLU A 53 5.91 -1.27 5.09
C GLU A 53 4.64 -2.12 4.98
N SER A 54 3.54 -1.55 5.44
CA SER A 54 2.21 -2.14 5.28
C SER A 54 1.30 -1.12 4.62
N TYR A 55 0.39 -1.59 3.77
CA TYR A 55 -0.69 -0.76 3.25
C TYR A 55 -2.06 -1.43 3.41
N GLY A 56 -3.07 -0.59 3.45
CA GLY A 56 -4.45 -0.97 3.70
C GLY A 56 -5.35 0.25 3.69
N LEU A 57 -6.39 0.21 4.50
CA LEU A 57 -7.26 1.36 4.76
C LEU A 57 -6.93 1.95 6.13
N ILE A 58 -6.27 3.10 6.14
CA ILE A 58 -6.12 3.90 7.36
C ILE A 58 -7.52 4.38 7.73
N THR A 59 -7.96 4.06 8.94
CA THR A 59 -9.34 4.22 9.38
C THR A 59 -9.41 5.18 10.56
N ASN A 60 -10.22 6.24 10.42
CA ASN A 60 -10.61 7.10 11.54
C ASN A 60 -11.70 6.40 12.35
N LYS A 61 -11.33 5.88 13.53
CA LYS A 61 -12.25 5.13 14.40
C LYS A 61 -13.39 5.99 14.90
N THR A 62 -13.14 7.26 15.21
CA THR A 62 -14.16 8.19 15.71
C THR A 62 -15.25 8.44 14.66
N LEU A 63 -14.88 8.65 13.40
CA LEU A 63 -15.86 8.82 12.32
C LEU A 63 -16.60 7.53 12.01
N LEU A 64 -15.91 6.38 12.06
CA LEU A 64 -16.55 5.08 11.87
C LEU A 64 -17.60 4.82 12.96
N GLU A 65 -17.29 5.11 14.23
CA GLU A 65 -18.22 5.00 15.36
C GLU A 65 -19.41 5.97 15.24
N LYS A 66 -19.18 7.21 14.79
CA LYS A 66 -20.25 8.17 14.49
C LYS A 66 -21.20 7.66 13.42
N ALA A 67 -20.69 6.89 12.44
CA ALA A 67 -21.52 6.23 11.45
C ALA A 67 -22.26 5.00 11.99
N GLY A 68 -21.95 4.55 13.21
CA GLY A 68 -22.59 3.41 13.87
C GLY A 68 -21.89 2.07 13.63
N TYR A 69 -20.62 2.10 13.24
CA TYR A 69 -19.81 0.91 12.96
C TYR A 69 -18.50 0.90 13.75
N THR A 70 -17.89 -0.27 13.81
CA THR A 70 -16.54 -0.48 14.31
C THR A 70 -15.75 -1.29 13.27
N THR A 71 -14.44 -1.44 13.45
CA THR A 71 -13.63 -2.29 12.56
C THR A 71 -14.00 -3.77 12.66
N ASP A 72 -14.70 -4.19 13.73
CA ASP A 72 -15.20 -5.56 13.85
C ASP A 72 -16.38 -5.87 12.92
N ASP A 73 -17.04 -4.84 12.42
CA ASP A 73 -18.12 -4.95 11.44
C ASP A 73 -17.60 -5.10 10.00
N ILE A 74 -16.26 -5.04 9.77
CA ILE A 74 -15.65 -5.07 8.45
C ILE A 74 -14.63 -6.20 8.38
N LYS A 75 -15.06 -7.37 7.90
CA LYS A 75 -14.23 -8.59 7.80
C LYS A 75 -14.26 -9.20 6.38
N SER A 76 -14.89 -8.51 5.44
CA SER A 76 -15.01 -8.93 4.04
C SER A 76 -15.26 -7.75 3.11
N PHE A 77 -15.13 -7.96 1.81
CA PHE A 77 -15.54 -6.97 0.81
C PHE A 77 -17.02 -6.61 0.91
N ALA A 78 -17.89 -7.59 1.18
CA ALA A 78 -19.31 -7.35 1.35
C ALA A 78 -19.62 -6.44 2.54
N ASP A 79 -18.89 -6.60 3.64
CA ASP A 79 -19.02 -5.73 4.82
C ASP A 79 -18.50 -4.32 4.52
N LEU A 80 -17.30 -4.21 3.92
CA LEU A 80 -16.72 -2.93 3.53
C LEU A 80 -17.66 -2.16 2.60
N LYS A 81 -18.21 -2.85 1.60
CA LYS A 81 -19.16 -2.28 0.65
C LYS A 81 -20.41 -1.76 1.36
N LYS A 82 -21.01 -2.57 2.23
CA LYS A 82 -22.18 -2.18 3.01
C LYS A 82 -21.90 -0.92 3.85
N VAL A 83 -20.79 -0.87 4.55
CA VAL A 83 -20.40 0.27 5.39
C VAL A 83 -20.16 1.53 4.52
N ALA A 84 -19.40 1.41 3.43
CA ALA A 84 -19.10 2.53 2.57
C ALA A 84 -20.34 3.11 1.88
N GLU A 85 -21.23 2.26 1.36
CA GLU A 85 -22.47 2.67 0.71
C GLU A 85 -23.45 3.33 1.72
N ASP A 86 -23.53 2.80 2.95
CA ASP A 86 -24.37 3.40 4.00
C ASP A 86 -23.85 4.79 4.42
N ILE A 87 -22.53 4.95 4.63
CA ILE A 87 -21.93 6.24 4.93
C ILE A 87 -22.22 7.24 3.80
N THR A 88 -22.03 6.81 2.54
CA THR A 88 -22.28 7.65 1.37
C THR A 88 -23.74 8.07 1.28
N ALA A 89 -24.68 7.16 1.56
CA ALA A 89 -26.12 7.46 1.55
C ALA A 89 -26.51 8.49 2.62
N ARG A 90 -25.76 8.54 3.73
CA ARG A 90 -25.98 9.46 4.86
C ARG A 90 -24.97 10.60 4.95
N LYS A 91 -24.16 10.83 3.90
CA LYS A 91 -23.06 11.80 3.95
C LYS A 91 -23.49 13.21 4.36
N ASP A 92 -24.66 13.66 3.93
CA ASP A 92 -25.20 14.98 4.27
C ASP A 92 -25.60 15.10 5.75
N GLU A 93 -26.04 14.00 6.38
CA GLU A 93 -26.32 13.88 7.80
C GLU A 93 -25.05 13.77 8.63
N LEU A 94 -24.12 12.92 8.18
CA LEU A 94 -22.88 12.60 8.89
C LEU A 94 -21.84 13.71 8.80
N GLY A 95 -21.82 14.45 7.66
CA GLY A 95 -20.85 15.49 7.38
C GLY A 95 -19.51 14.99 6.82
N PHE A 96 -19.42 13.70 6.45
CA PHE A 96 -18.22 13.09 5.87
C PHE A 96 -18.58 11.97 4.90
N SER A 97 -17.61 11.57 4.08
CA SER A 97 -17.70 10.47 3.09
C SER A 97 -17.04 9.19 3.61
N ALA A 98 -17.22 8.09 2.89
CA ALA A 98 -16.56 6.84 3.24
C ALA A 98 -15.05 6.90 2.97
N PHE A 99 -14.64 7.24 1.74
CA PHE A 99 -13.24 7.29 1.34
C PHE A 99 -12.77 8.72 1.05
N SER A 100 -11.51 9.02 1.36
CA SER A 100 -10.82 10.16 0.77
C SER A 100 -10.59 9.91 -0.73
N SER A 101 -10.27 10.97 -1.48
CA SER A 101 -10.21 10.94 -2.94
C SER A 101 -9.09 10.07 -3.54
N ALA A 102 -8.26 9.47 -2.75
CA ALA A 102 -7.18 8.54 -3.13
C ALA A 102 -6.07 9.09 -4.05
N GLY A 103 -6.18 10.30 -4.57
CA GLY A 103 -5.15 10.93 -5.40
C GLY A 103 -4.91 10.17 -6.72
N MET A 104 -5.73 10.43 -7.73
CA MET A 104 -5.63 9.78 -9.04
C MET A 104 -4.87 10.60 -10.08
N ASP A 105 -4.24 11.69 -9.71
CA ASP A 105 -3.34 12.41 -10.60
C ASP A 105 -2.12 11.54 -10.98
N GLY A 106 -1.44 11.87 -12.07
CA GLY A 106 -0.35 11.06 -12.62
C GLY A 106 0.84 10.83 -11.67
N SER A 107 0.95 11.57 -10.56
CA SER A 107 1.99 11.39 -9.54
C SER A 107 1.57 10.47 -8.39
N SER A 108 0.28 10.30 -8.17
CA SER A 108 -0.29 9.63 -6.97
C SER A 108 -1.14 8.40 -7.28
N ASP A 109 -1.50 8.17 -8.52
CA ASP A 109 -2.43 7.14 -8.98
C ASP A 109 -1.96 5.69 -8.73
N TRP A 110 -0.68 5.48 -8.41
CA TRP A 110 -0.13 4.18 -8.06
C TRP A 110 -0.86 3.55 -6.85
N ARG A 111 -1.35 4.35 -5.90
CA ARG A 111 -2.17 3.87 -4.77
C ARG A 111 -3.43 3.18 -5.26
N TYR A 112 -4.01 3.73 -6.28
CA TYR A 112 -5.23 3.21 -6.90
C TYR A 112 -4.95 2.04 -7.83
N LYS A 113 -3.99 2.21 -8.74
CA LYS A 113 -3.68 1.20 -9.77
C LYS A 113 -3.03 -0.04 -9.17
N THR A 114 -1.95 0.13 -8.38
CA THR A 114 -1.15 -1.01 -7.92
C THR A 114 -1.67 -1.58 -6.62
N HIS A 115 -1.96 -0.79 -5.60
CA HIS A 115 -2.43 -1.31 -4.33
C HIS A 115 -3.74 -2.09 -4.47
N LEU A 116 -4.69 -1.60 -5.24
CA LEU A 116 -5.95 -2.32 -5.47
C LEU A 116 -5.79 -3.51 -6.42
N ALA A 117 -4.87 -3.45 -7.38
CA ALA A 117 -4.65 -4.53 -8.33
C ALA A 117 -3.76 -5.66 -7.76
N ASN A 118 -2.89 -5.36 -6.80
CA ASN A 118 -1.97 -6.36 -6.24
C ASN A 118 -2.69 -7.57 -5.64
N LEU A 119 -3.78 -7.38 -4.90
CA LEU A 119 -4.51 -8.49 -4.29
C LEU A 119 -5.17 -9.42 -5.31
N PRO A 120 -5.93 -8.94 -6.30
CA PRO A 120 -6.45 -9.78 -7.38
C PRO A 120 -5.36 -10.57 -8.10
N ILE A 121 -4.22 -9.95 -8.40
CA ILE A 121 -3.08 -10.61 -9.02
C ILE A 121 -2.46 -11.65 -8.07
N TYR A 122 -2.30 -11.31 -6.79
CA TYR A 122 -1.79 -12.24 -5.77
C TYR A 122 -2.67 -13.49 -5.66
N PHE A 123 -4.00 -13.35 -5.61
CA PHE A 123 -4.91 -14.50 -5.54
C PHE A 123 -4.85 -15.37 -6.80
N GLU A 124 -4.71 -14.76 -7.99
CA GLU A 124 -4.49 -15.49 -9.23
C GLU A 124 -3.20 -16.31 -9.17
N TYR A 125 -2.10 -15.70 -8.67
CA TYR A 125 -0.81 -16.39 -8.53
C TYR A 125 -0.89 -17.54 -7.53
N GLN A 126 -1.56 -17.34 -6.39
CA GLN A 126 -1.75 -18.42 -5.40
C GLN A 126 -2.55 -19.59 -5.98
N GLU A 127 -3.62 -19.32 -6.71
CA GLU A 127 -4.42 -20.36 -7.36
C GLU A 127 -3.63 -21.11 -8.43
N ASP A 128 -2.82 -20.42 -9.20
CA ASP A 128 -1.99 -21.01 -10.25
C ASP A 128 -0.71 -21.66 -9.72
N GLY A 129 -0.31 -21.42 -8.48
CA GLY A 129 0.93 -21.91 -7.88
C GLY A 129 2.19 -21.33 -8.55
N ILE A 130 2.15 -20.04 -8.95
CA ILE A 130 3.23 -19.33 -9.62
C ILE A 130 3.64 -18.08 -8.83
N ASP A 131 4.88 -17.61 -9.04
CA ASP A 131 5.41 -16.38 -8.44
C ASP A 131 5.62 -15.28 -9.49
N ASN A 132 5.53 -15.63 -10.79
CA ASN A 132 5.78 -14.72 -11.91
C ASN A 132 5.09 -15.19 -13.18
N THR A 133 4.72 -14.27 -14.08
CA THR A 133 4.19 -14.56 -15.41
C THR A 133 4.43 -13.40 -16.36
N ASP A 134 4.57 -13.70 -17.65
CA ASP A 134 4.63 -12.68 -18.70
C ASP A 134 3.26 -12.01 -18.96
N ALA A 135 2.16 -12.68 -18.58
CA ALA A 135 0.82 -12.15 -18.74
C ALA A 135 -0.14 -12.76 -17.69
N ILE A 136 -0.84 -11.91 -16.96
CA ILE A 136 -1.93 -12.33 -16.06
C ILE A 136 -3.14 -12.82 -16.86
N LYS A 137 -3.89 -13.77 -16.29
CA LYS A 137 -5.12 -14.30 -16.90
C LYS A 137 -6.33 -13.37 -16.70
N GLY A 138 -6.31 -12.59 -15.60
CA GLY A 138 -7.43 -11.76 -15.21
C GLY A 138 -8.53 -12.53 -14.49
N THR A 139 -8.20 -13.62 -13.80
CA THR A 139 -9.17 -14.46 -13.06
C THR A 139 -10.01 -13.63 -12.09
N TYR A 140 -9.40 -12.63 -11.43
CA TYR A 140 -10.05 -11.77 -10.45
C TYR A 140 -10.30 -10.33 -10.97
N LEU A 141 -10.49 -10.16 -12.27
CA LEU A 141 -10.73 -8.85 -12.89
C LEU A 141 -12.01 -8.19 -12.37
N ASP A 142 -13.08 -8.97 -12.18
CA ASP A 142 -14.34 -8.46 -11.64
C ASP A 142 -14.18 -7.98 -10.19
N ASN A 143 -13.40 -8.69 -9.39
CA ASN A 143 -13.07 -8.28 -8.01
C ASN A 143 -12.29 -6.95 -8.00
N TYR A 144 -11.32 -6.79 -8.92
CA TYR A 144 -10.61 -5.53 -9.08
C TYR A 144 -11.54 -4.39 -9.48
N LYS A 145 -12.45 -4.66 -10.43
CA LYS A 145 -13.46 -3.68 -10.84
C LYS A 145 -14.37 -3.28 -9.69
N ASP A 146 -14.84 -4.25 -8.91
CA ASP A 146 -15.75 -3.99 -7.80
C ASP A 146 -15.13 -3.13 -6.70
N ILE A 147 -13.88 -3.40 -6.30
CA ILE A 147 -13.19 -2.54 -5.32
C ILE A 147 -12.87 -1.17 -5.89
N PHE A 148 -12.49 -1.08 -7.18
CA PHE A 148 -12.24 0.19 -7.85
C PHE A 148 -13.53 1.04 -7.88
N ASP A 149 -14.64 0.45 -8.31
CA ASP A 149 -15.95 1.13 -8.35
C ASP A 149 -16.42 1.55 -6.96
N LEU A 150 -16.17 0.72 -5.93
CA LEU A 150 -16.51 1.05 -4.55
C LEU A 150 -15.82 2.34 -4.10
N TYR A 151 -14.53 2.48 -4.38
CA TYR A 151 -13.75 3.65 -4.00
C TYR A 151 -14.22 4.91 -4.76
N ILE A 152 -14.31 4.85 -6.08
CA ILE A 152 -14.63 6.03 -6.88
C ILE A 152 -16.04 6.56 -6.62
N ASN A 153 -16.99 5.68 -6.29
CA ASN A 153 -18.38 6.06 -6.06
C ASN A 153 -18.68 6.48 -4.61
N ASN A 154 -17.76 6.22 -3.67
CA ASN A 154 -17.97 6.51 -2.25
C ASN A 154 -16.90 7.43 -1.65
N SER A 155 -16.21 8.19 -2.49
CA SER A 155 -15.18 9.14 -2.08
C SER A 155 -15.73 10.55 -1.82
N THR A 156 -14.86 11.41 -1.32
CA THR A 156 -15.15 12.82 -0.99
C THR A 156 -15.57 13.65 -2.19
N CYS A 157 -15.12 13.31 -3.41
CA CYS A 157 -15.40 14.08 -4.62
C CYS A 157 -16.15 13.26 -5.68
N ASP A 158 -16.71 13.95 -6.65
CA ASP A 158 -17.31 13.32 -7.83
C ASP A 158 -16.27 12.45 -8.58
N PRO A 159 -16.63 11.25 -9.06
CA PRO A 159 -15.74 10.41 -9.86
C PRO A 159 -15.04 11.13 -11.02
N ALA A 160 -15.71 12.08 -11.65
CA ALA A 160 -15.14 12.86 -12.75
C ALA A 160 -13.99 13.80 -12.34
N GLU A 161 -13.89 14.15 -11.05
CA GLU A 161 -12.87 15.05 -10.51
C GLU A 161 -11.63 14.31 -10.01
N LEU A 162 -11.72 12.99 -9.79
CA LEU A 162 -10.66 12.19 -9.18
C LEU A 162 -9.31 12.27 -9.92
N ALA A 163 -9.34 12.38 -11.26
CA ALA A 163 -8.11 12.49 -12.06
C ALA A 163 -7.30 13.77 -11.78
N GLY A 164 -7.92 14.79 -11.16
CA GLY A 164 -7.25 16.01 -10.73
C GLY A 164 -6.83 16.02 -9.27
N LYS A 165 -7.20 15.01 -8.49
CA LYS A 165 -6.89 14.92 -7.06
C LYS A 165 -5.49 14.37 -6.84
N THR A 166 -4.68 15.10 -6.08
CA THR A 166 -3.32 14.70 -5.69
C THR A 166 -3.32 13.84 -4.42
N GLY A 167 -2.19 13.20 -4.12
CA GLY A 167 -2.01 12.52 -2.85
C GLY A 167 -2.11 13.45 -1.64
N ASP A 168 -1.73 14.72 -1.79
CA ASP A 168 -1.87 15.74 -0.75
C ASP A 168 -3.33 16.15 -0.56
N ASP A 169 -4.13 16.26 -1.62
CA ASP A 169 -5.57 16.49 -1.50
C ASP A 169 -6.22 15.37 -0.70
N SER A 170 -5.95 14.12 -1.07
CA SER A 170 -6.47 12.94 -0.37
C SER A 170 -6.07 12.89 1.11
N ARG A 171 -4.80 13.21 1.43
CA ARG A 171 -4.33 13.29 2.82
C ARG A 171 -5.02 14.42 3.58
N ASN A 172 -5.16 15.60 2.97
CA ASN A 172 -5.78 16.75 3.61
C ASN A 172 -7.27 16.51 3.90
N GLU A 173 -8.00 15.87 2.99
CA GLU A 173 -9.38 15.45 3.20
C GLU A 173 -9.50 14.55 4.45
N PHE A 174 -8.59 13.59 4.60
CA PHE A 174 -8.57 12.73 5.79
C PHE A 174 -8.17 13.48 7.06
N LEU A 175 -7.15 14.35 7.00
CA LEU A 175 -6.74 15.20 8.12
C LEU A 175 -7.84 16.16 8.59
N ASN A 176 -8.70 16.60 7.68
CA ASN A 176 -9.85 17.47 7.95
C ASN A 176 -11.09 16.68 8.42
N GLU A 177 -10.97 15.36 8.63
CA GLU A 177 -12.08 14.49 9.01
C GLU A 177 -13.24 14.46 7.99
N GLU A 178 -12.92 14.63 6.69
CA GLU A 178 -13.89 14.57 5.60
C GLU A 178 -14.17 13.15 5.12
N ALA A 179 -13.38 12.15 5.58
CA ALA A 179 -13.52 10.75 5.22
C ALA A 179 -13.16 9.80 6.35
N VAL A 180 -13.83 8.65 6.38
CA VAL A 180 -13.55 7.55 7.34
C VAL A 180 -12.29 6.79 6.98
N PHE A 181 -12.13 6.47 5.67
CA PHE A 181 -11.05 5.61 5.16
C PHE A 181 -10.11 6.39 4.25
N PHE A 182 -8.81 6.20 4.47
CA PHE A 182 -7.74 6.70 3.63
C PHE A 182 -6.88 5.53 3.15
N GLN A 183 -6.99 5.16 1.87
CA GLN A 183 -6.20 4.09 1.30
C GLN A 183 -4.75 4.57 1.14
N ASN A 184 -3.88 4.09 2.01
CA ASN A 184 -2.46 4.42 1.99
C ASN A 184 -1.67 3.41 2.84
N GLY A 185 -0.45 3.73 3.22
CA GLY A 185 0.41 2.83 3.96
C GLY A 185 1.03 3.44 5.22
N SER A 186 1.81 2.61 5.91
CA SER A 186 2.47 2.95 7.16
C SER A 186 3.42 4.16 7.07
N TRP A 187 3.90 4.50 5.87
CA TRP A 187 4.70 5.71 5.61
C TRP A 187 3.95 7.02 5.89
N GLU A 188 2.60 6.99 5.95
CA GLU A 188 1.79 8.16 6.29
C GLU A 188 1.75 8.46 7.79
N TYR A 189 2.19 7.56 8.65
CA TYR A 189 2.07 7.69 10.10
C TYR A 189 2.54 9.07 10.61
N ASN A 190 3.74 9.50 10.26
CA ASN A 190 4.29 10.80 10.69
C ASN A 190 3.57 12.01 10.09
N ASN A 191 2.77 11.84 9.05
CA ASN A 191 1.93 12.90 8.50
C ASN A 191 0.62 13.04 9.26
N LEU A 192 0.15 11.97 9.89
CA LEU A 192 -1.17 11.89 10.54
C LEU A 192 -1.09 12.01 12.06
N VAL A 193 -0.06 11.44 12.70
CA VAL A 193 0.07 11.30 14.15
C VAL A 193 1.30 12.03 14.66
N GLY A 194 1.21 12.66 15.83
CA GLY A 194 2.31 13.33 16.52
C GLY A 194 2.02 14.77 16.90
N ASP A 195 3.07 15.48 17.37
CA ASP A 195 2.95 16.86 17.82
C ASP A 195 2.45 17.78 16.70
N GLY A 196 1.37 18.49 16.97
CA GLY A 196 0.71 19.40 16.01
C GLY A 196 -0.10 18.70 14.92
N LYS A 197 -0.28 17.39 15.01
CA LYS A 197 -1.18 16.62 14.13
C LYS A 197 -2.55 16.44 14.77
N PRO A 198 -3.61 16.23 13.96
CA PRO A 198 -4.97 16.10 14.48
C PRO A 198 -5.24 14.77 15.17
N PHE A 199 -4.45 13.72 14.90
CA PHE A 199 -4.69 12.37 15.40
C PHE A 199 -3.62 11.90 16.39
N THR A 200 -4.06 11.01 17.27
CA THR A 200 -3.22 10.19 18.16
C THR A 200 -3.26 8.72 17.73
N ASP A 201 -2.45 7.87 18.33
CA ASP A 201 -2.48 6.41 18.09
C ASP A 201 -3.85 5.78 18.41
N ASP A 202 -4.58 6.38 19.36
CA ASP A 202 -5.90 5.89 19.76
C ASP A 202 -7.01 6.22 18.74
N ASP A 203 -6.80 7.22 17.88
CA ASP A 203 -7.82 7.67 16.93
C ASP A 203 -7.83 6.85 15.65
N LEU A 204 -6.69 6.27 15.30
CA LEU A 204 -6.49 5.59 14.02
C LEU A 204 -6.25 4.10 14.19
N THR A 205 -6.57 3.36 13.15
CA THR A 205 -6.14 1.99 12.93
C THR A 205 -5.98 1.74 11.43
N MET A 206 -5.50 0.56 11.03
CA MET A 206 -5.44 0.17 9.63
C MET A 206 -6.14 -1.18 9.48
N ILE A 207 -7.05 -1.29 8.51
CA ILE A 207 -7.72 -2.53 8.16
C ILE A 207 -7.27 -3.01 6.78
N PRO A 208 -7.40 -4.32 6.47
CA PRO A 208 -7.08 -4.86 5.15
C PRO A 208 -7.92 -4.25 4.02
N ILE A 209 -7.38 -4.30 2.80
CA ILE A 209 -8.16 -4.08 1.59
C ILE A 209 -8.82 -5.42 1.23
N TYR A 210 -10.12 -5.50 1.36
CA TYR A 210 -10.89 -6.67 0.96
C TYR A 210 -11.36 -6.55 -0.49
N VAL A 211 -11.25 -7.63 -1.26
CA VAL A 211 -11.60 -7.65 -2.69
C VAL A 211 -12.59 -8.77 -3.07
N GLY A 212 -13.16 -9.45 -2.09
CA GLY A 212 -14.11 -10.55 -2.33
C GLY A 212 -13.44 -11.82 -2.85
N ALA A 213 -12.18 -12.04 -2.52
CA ALA A 213 -11.41 -13.20 -2.93
C ALA A 213 -10.52 -13.71 -1.78
N GLY A 214 -10.14 -14.98 -1.84
CA GLY A 214 -9.33 -15.63 -0.82
C GLY A 214 -10.06 -15.85 0.50
N ASP A 215 -9.32 -16.09 1.58
CA ASP A 215 -9.84 -16.27 2.93
C ASP A 215 -9.90 -14.91 3.65
N GLU A 216 -10.91 -14.11 3.32
CA GLU A 216 -11.05 -12.74 3.84
C GLU A 216 -11.15 -12.70 5.38
N ALA A 217 -11.69 -13.75 6.02
CA ALA A 217 -11.81 -13.80 7.49
C ALA A 217 -10.45 -13.81 8.20
N ASN A 218 -9.41 -14.29 7.52
CA ASN A 218 -8.04 -14.35 8.02
C ASN A 218 -7.09 -13.42 7.26
N GLN A 219 -7.62 -12.53 6.43
CA GLN A 219 -6.80 -11.61 5.65
C GLN A 219 -6.15 -10.55 6.55
N GLY A 220 -4.84 -10.38 6.40
CA GLY A 220 -4.06 -9.31 7.04
C GLY A 220 -3.81 -8.12 6.11
N LEU A 221 -3.02 -7.17 6.60
CA LEU A 221 -2.50 -6.07 5.79
C LEU A 221 -1.53 -6.59 4.74
N CYS A 222 -1.47 -5.91 3.59
CA CYS A 222 -0.40 -6.13 2.63
C CYS A 222 0.90 -5.60 3.22
N THR A 223 1.79 -6.52 3.62
CA THR A 223 3.03 -6.19 4.34
C THR A 223 4.23 -6.81 3.64
N GLY A 224 5.29 -6.04 3.50
CA GLY A 224 6.53 -6.50 2.90
C GLY A 224 7.58 -5.43 2.80
N THR A 225 8.66 -5.76 2.08
CA THR A 225 9.69 -4.79 1.72
C THR A 225 9.70 -4.61 0.19
N GLU A 226 9.66 -3.36 -0.24
CA GLU A 226 9.77 -2.98 -1.65
C GLU A 226 11.04 -2.17 -1.88
N ASN A 227 11.53 -1.50 -0.84
CA ASN A 227 12.63 -0.56 -0.93
C ASN A 227 13.93 -1.21 -0.42
N TYR A 228 14.92 -1.28 -1.31
CA TYR A 228 16.20 -1.91 -1.06
C TYR A 228 17.34 -0.92 -1.27
N TRP A 229 18.33 -0.94 -0.39
CA TRP A 229 19.59 -0.29 -0.63
C TRP A 229 20.50 -1.20 -1.46
N CYS A 230 20.99 -0.67 -2.57
CA CYS A 230 22.01 -1.27 -3.38
C CYS A 230 23.30 -0.44 -3.29
N VAL A 231 24.44 -1.11 -3.32
CA VAL A 231 25.77 -0.48 -3.32
C VAL A 231 26.25 -0.37 -4.77
N ASN A 232 26.76 0.80 -5.16
CA ASN A 232 27.34 0.99 -6.48
C ASN A 232 28.65 0.21 -6.61
N LYS A 233 28.73 -0.72 -7.57
CA LYS A 233 29.93 -1.53 -7.80
C LYS A 233 31.19 -0.72 -8.18
N GLU A 234 31.02 0.54 -8.59
CA GLU A 234 32.12 1.45 -8.94
C GLU A 234 32.51 2.37 -7.76
N ALA A 235 31.89 2.19 -6.58
CA ALA A 235 32.31 2.90 -5.37
C ALA A 235 33.71 2.46 -4.93
N SER A 236 34.37 3.28 -4.12
CA SER A 236 35.68 2.91 -3.58
C SER A 236 35.56 1.71 -2.64
N GLU A 237 36.63 0.93 -2.50
CA GLU A 237 36.66 -0.23 -1.60
C GLU A 237 36.38 0.20 -0.14
N ASP A 238 36.85 1.38 0.26
CA ASP A 238 36.58 1.95 1.59
C ASP A 238 35.08 2.26 1.79
N ASP A 239 34.42 2.82 0.77
CA ASP A 239 32.98 3.12 0.80
C ASP A 239 32.13 1.84 0.77
N ILE A 240 32.57 0.81 0.06
CA ILE A 240 31.85 -0.49 0.00
C ILE A 240 31.92 -1.20 1.36
N ASN A 241 33.04 -1.07 2.06
CA ASN A 241 33.26 -1.73 3.36
C ASN A 241 32.75 -0.93 4.58
N ALA A 242 32.34 0.30 4.38
CA ALA A 242 31.84 1.18 5.45
C ALA A 242 30.38 0.81 5.84
#